data_8a0804097e48748f57dfa039c92097bd
#
_entry.id   8a0804097e48748f57dfa039c92097bd
#
_cell.length_a   1.000
_cell.length_b   1.000
_cell.length_c   1.000
_cell.angle_alpha   90.00
_cell.angle_beta   90.00
_cell.angle_gamma   90.00
#
_symmetry.space_group_name_H-M   'P 1'
#
loop_
_entity.id
_entity.type
_entity.pdbx_description
1 polymer ?
#
loop_
_entity_poly.entity_id
_entity_poly.type
_entity_poly.pdbx_seq_one_letter_code
_entity_poly.pdbx_strand_id
1 'polypeptide(L)'
;MPSPLLSPRNPSLAVNRRSVLAGLAAVLAATALGGCSTARGAGSQGAAPQDGSQAYSSSTFAFDTYCTFKVYGDEKAPAKLAAACSRYDALFDLYKDDSDIARINAAGGAPTTVDSATVDIVKQALTFCSASDGLFDITIGAVSTLWNFDDGTRPTDEEIAAALPHVGWRTVSVDEGANTVTLADPEAKLDLGAIAKGYIADRLYNLLQNETDAQAAVISLGGNIIYFGEKPGGGTWSTGIRNPNDPGGSKTVGTAHVHGGSVVTSGLYERTFTQDGVTYWHILDPRTGMPVQTDVVSDTIVCASSTQADALSTTLFVAGSEHGVQIADGYDDTAAYFIKQDGSTAESSRWQDMTNFETA
;
A
#
# COMPACT_ATOMS: atom_id res chain seq x y z
N MET A 1 21.59 -37.40 43.44
CA MET A 1 21.10 -37.80 42.12
C MET A 1 19.93 -36.85 41.78
N PRO A 2 20.05 -35.92 40.88
CA PRO A 2 18.95 -35.12 40.41
C PRO A 2 18.40 -35.69 39.11
N SER A 3 17.08 -35.81 39.00
CA SER A 3 16.32 -36.21 37.82
C SER A 3 16.31 -35.15 36.72
N PRO A 4 16.20 -35.52 35.44
CA PRO A 4 16.27 -34.61 34.34
C PRO A 4 14.95 -33.86 34.11
N LEU A 5 15.04 -32.54 33.90
CA LEU A 5 13.97 -31.64 33.50
C LEU A 5 13.57 -31.93 32.05
N LEU A 6 12.29 -32.21 31.83
CA LEU A 6 11.63 -32.32 30.54
C LEU A 6 11.44 -30.92 29.94
N SER A 7 11.99 -30.71 28.75
CA SER A 7 11.78 -29.58 27.88
C SER A 7 10.35 -29.61 27.30
N PRO A 8 9.59 -28.53 27.30
CA PRO A 8 8.29 -28.49 26.60
C PRO A 8 8.51 -28.35 25.10
N ARG A 9 7.96 -29.30 24.35
CA ARG A 9 7.83 -29.22 22.88
C ARG A 9 6.77 -28.19 22.56
N ASN A 10 7.13 -27.18 21.78
CA ASN A 10 6.20 -26.26 21.14
C ASN A 10 5.36 -27.01 20.10
N PRO A 11 4.05 -26.97 20.12
CA PRO A 11 3.23 -27.41 19.01
C PRO A 11 3.16 -26.27 17.96
N SER A 12 3.59 -26.57 16.76
CA SER A 12 3.36 -25.75 15.57
C SER A 12 1.86 -25.53 15.37
N LEU A 13 1.36 -24.33 15.64
CA LEU A 13 0.01 -23.90 15.30
C LEU A 13 -0.07 -23.62 13.80
N ALA A 14 -0.64 -24.59 13.08
CA ALA A 14 -1.08 -24.37 11.72
C ALA A 14 -2.24 -23.36 11.73
N VAL A 15 -1.99 -22.15 11.27
CA VAL A 15 -2.99 -21.10 11.10
C VAL A 15 -4.04 -21.58 10.10
N ASN A 16 -5.28 -21.64 10.54
CA ASN A 16 -6.42 -22.11 9.78
C ASN A 16 -6.91 -21.02 8.82
N ARG A 17 -6.41 -21.03 7.57
CA ARG A 17 -6.71 -20.07 6.49
C ARG A 17 -8.19 -20.03 6.00
N ARG A 18 -9.12 -20.66 6.72
CA ARG A 18 -10.51 -20.81 6.26
C ARG A 18 -11.52 -19.80 6.81
N SER A 19 -11.14 -18.92 7.73
CA SER A 19 -12.09 -18.00 8.38
C SER A 19 -12.22 -16.63 7.73
N VAL A 20 -11.40 -16.26 6.74
CA VAL A 20 -11.43 -14.93 6.07
C VAL A 20 -12.28 -14.92 4.79
N LEU A 21 -12.85 -16.05 4.37
CA LEU A 21 -13.53 -16.18 3.07
C LEU A 21 -15.03 -15.77 3.06
N ALA A 22 -15.55 -15.15 4.09
CA ALA A 22 -17.00 -14.89 4.19
C ALA A 22 -17.42 -13.41 4.00
N GLY A 23 -16.54 -12.50 3.60
CA GLY A 23 -16.85 -11.06 3.65
C GLY A 23 -16.78 -10.22 2.38
N LEU A 24 -16.32 -10.72 1.22
CA LEU A 24 -16.07 -9.84 0.05
C LEU A 24 -16.48 -10.45 -1.31
N ALA A 25 -17.75 -10.79 -1.44
CA ALA A 25 -18.35 -11.20 -2.73
C ALA A 25 -19.49 -10.27 -3.18
N ALA A 26 -19.34 -8.96 -3.08
CA ALA A 26 -20.42 -8.04 -3.44
C ALA A 26 -19.94 -6.66 -3.95
N VAL A 27 -19.09 -6.57 -4.95
CA VAL A 27 -18.91 -5.34 -5.75
C VAL A 27 -18.62 -5.65 -7.23
N LEU A 28 -19.36 -6.57 -7.85
CA LEU A 28 -19.29 -6.77 -9.31
C LEU A 28 -20.68 -7.18 -9.87
N ALA A 29 -21.70 -6.37 -9.63
CA ALA A 29 -22.99 -6.56 -10.28
C ALA A 29 -23.78 -5.24 -10.35
N ALA A 30 -23.48 -4.42 -11.32
CA ALA A 30 -24.45 -3.45 -11.87
C ALA A 30 -23.93 -2.90 -13.19
N THR A 31 -24.22 -3.56 -14.30
CA THR A 31 -24.68 -2.99 -15.57
C THR A 31 -24.79 -4.08 -16.63
N ALA A 32 -25.91 -4.78 -16.65
CA ALA A 32 -26.37 -5.51 -17.84
C ALA A 32 -27.88 -5.66 -17.77
N LEU A 33 -28.62 -4.66 -18.27
CA LEU A 33 -30.00 -4.79 -18.68
C LEU A 33 -30.20 -3.99 -19.97
N GLY A 34 -30.44 -4.68 -21.04
CA GLY A 34 -30.87 -4.06 -22.30
C GLY A 34 -30.77 -4.98 -23.50
N GLY A 35 -31.85 -5.68 -23.83
CA GLY A 35 -32.19 -5.96 -25.22
C GLY A 35 -31.97 -7.39 -25.75
N CYS A 36 -32.95 -8.29 -25.55
CA CYS A 36 -33.18 -9.41 -26.44
C CYS A 36 -33.80 -8.90 -27.75
N SER A 37 -33.17 -9.19 -28.89
CA SER A 37 -33.88 -9.34 -30.15
C SER A 37 -33.22 -10.47 -30.97
N THR A 38 -34.00 -11.49 -31.25
CA THR A 38 -33.66 -12.62 -32.10
C THR A 38 -33.63 -12.20 -33.57
N ALA A 39 -32.50 -12.46 -34.25
CA ALA A 39 -32.50 -12.64 -35.70
C ALA A 39 -31.39 -13.63 -36.08
N ARG A 40 -31.80 -14.75 -36.70
CA ARG A 40 -30.92 -15.69 -37.38
C ARG A 40 -30.42 -15.07 -38.69
N GLY A 41 -29.11 -15.13 -38.90
CA GLY A 41 -28.49 -14.81 -40.19
C GLY A 41 -27.08 -15.38 -40.21
N ALA A 42 -26.81 -16.26 -41.18
CA ALA A 42 -25.57 -17.00 -41.36
C ALA A 42 -24.42 -16.10 -41.87
N GLY A 43 -23.21 -16.35 -41.37
CA GLY A 43 -21.96 -16.35 -42.11
C GLY A 43 -21.30 -15.03 -42.43
N SER A 44 -20.34 -14.66 -41.60
CA SER A 44 -18.97 -14.26 -42.02
C SER A 44 -18.10 -14.22 -40.77
N GLN A 45 -17.00 -14.96 -40.79
CA GLN A 45 -15.90 -14.75 -39.81
C GLN A 45 -15.22 -13.39 -40.13
N GLY A 46 -15.82 -12.33 -39.63
CA GLY A 46 -15.17 -11.05 -39.52
C GLY A 46 -14.24 -11.10 -38.33
N ALA A 47 -12.97 -10.73 -38.52
CA ALA A 47 -12.04 -10.47 -37.42
C ALA A 47 -12.75 -9.59 -36.39
N ALA A 48 -12.72 -10.02 -35.12
CA ALA A 48 -13.21 -9.18 -34.04
C ALA A 48 -12.53 -7.79 -34.14
N PRO A 49 -13.27 -6.70 -33.93
CA PRO A 49 -12.65 -5.39 -33.92
C PRO A 49 -11.56 -5.42 -32.82
N GLN A 50 -10.34 -5.13 -33.19
CA GLN A 50 -9.26 -4.77 -32.23
C GLN A 50 -9.55 -3.32 -31.78
N ASP A 51 -10.69 -3.19 -31.10
CA ASP A 51 -11.04 -1.96 -30.42
C ASP A 51 -10.43 -2.05 -29.02
N GLY A 52 -9.52 -1.11 -28.70
CA GLY A 52 -8.88 -0.99 -27.39
C GLY A 52 -9.85 -0.83 -26.20
N SER A 53 -11.17 -1.01 -26.40
CA SER A 53 -12.20 -0.99 -25.38
C SER A 53 -12.36 -2.32 -24.64
N GLN A 54 -11.82 -3.44 -25.15
CA GLN A 54 -11.94 -4.73 -24.47
C GLN A 54 -11.08 -4.77 -23.22
N ALA A 55 -11.71 -4.99 -22.07
CA ALA A 55 -11.06 -5.09 -20.78
C ALA A 55 -10.80 -6.54 -20.38
N TYR A 56 -9.63 -6.81 -19.86
CA TYR A 56 -9.21 -8.05 -19.26
C TYR A 56 -8.90 -7.82 -17.80
N SER A 57 -9.33 -8.73 -16.92
CA SER A 57 -9.18 -8.55 -15.48
C SER A 57 -8.59 -9.78 -14.83
N SER A 58 -7.76 -9.57 -13.82
CA SER A 58 -7.33 -10.59 -12.88
C SER A 58 -7.18 -10.03 -11.49
N SER A 59 -7.00 -10.92 -10.52
CA SER A 59 -6.71 -10.56 -9.14
C SER A 59 -5.71 -11.54 -8.55
N THR A 60 -4.96 -11.09 -7.56
CA THR A 60 -4.07 -11.92 -6.75
C THR A 60 -4.11 -11.43 -5.31
N PHE A 61 -3.67 -12.27 -4.37
CA PHE A 61 -3.44 -11.86 -2.99
C PHE A 61 -1.94 -11.73 -2.77
N ALA A 62 -1.48 -10.53 -2.41
CA ALA A 62 -0.10 -10.21 -2.11
C ALA A 62 -0.08 -9.00 -1.17
N PHE A 63 1.02 -8.79 -0.42
CA PHE A 63 1.17 -7.63 0.50
C PHE A 63 0.02 -7.53 1.53
N ASP A 64 -0.48 -8.69 2.00
CA ASP A 64 -1.64 -8.81 2.89
C ASP A 64 -2.92 -8.14 2.38
N THR A 65 -3.06 -7.98 1.06
CA THR A 65 -4.24 -7.36 0.46
C THR A 65 -4.64 -8.01 -0.86
N TYR A 66 -5.86 -7.71 -1.32
CA TYR A 66 -6.28 -8.06 -2.67
C TYR A 66 -5.76 -7.02 -3.68
N CYS A 67 -4.99 -7.54 -4.64
CA CYS A 67 -4.52 -6.78 -5.78
C CYS A 67 -5.43 -7.07 -6.97
N THR A 68 -5.96 -6.04 -7.63
CA THR A 68 -6.83 -6.19 -8.79
C THR A 68 -6.29 -5.42 -9.98
N PHE A 69 -6.41 -6.02 -11.15
CA PHE A 69 -5.92 -5.47 -12.41
C PHE A 69 -7.03 -5.49 -13.43
N LYS A 70 -7.31 -4.33 -14.03
CA LYS A 70 -8.19 -4.19 -15.17
C LYS A 70 -7.40 -3.51 -16.28
N VAL A 71 -7.09 -4.25 -17.34
CA VAL A 71 -6.22 -3.80 -18.44
C VAL A 71 -7.02 -3.81 -19.73
N TYR A 72 -6.81 -2.79 -20.54
CA TYR A 72 -7.44 -2.65 -21.86
C TYR A 72 -6.36 -2.79 -22.93
N GLY A 73 -6.70 -3.56 -23.99
CA GLY A 73 -5.84 -3.73 -25.16
C GLY A 73 -4.90 -4.95 -25.14
N ASP A 74 -4.60 -5.53 -23.96
CA ASP A 74 -3.73 -6.71 -23.86
C ASP A 74 -4.31 -7.78 -22.90
N GLU A 75 -4.70 -8.93 -23.45
CA GLU A 75 -5.24 -10.06 -22.70
C GLU A 75 -4.23 -10.69 -21.72
N LYS A 76 -2.93 -10.62 -22.03
CA LYS A 76 -1.87 -11.28 -21.26
C LYS A 76 -1.33 -10.40 -20.13
N ALA A 77 -1.52 -9.10 -20.21
CA ALA A 77 -0.97 -8.15 -19.26
C ALA A 77 -1.44 -8.40 -17.81
N PRO A 78 -2.72 -8.70 -17.51
CA PRO A 78 -3.13 -8.97 -16.13
C PRO A 78 -2.36 -10.10 -15.45
N ALA A 79 -2.01 -11.17 -16.20
CA ALA A 79 -1.22 -12.29 -15.67
C ALA A 79 0.24 -11.87 -15.39
N LYS A 80 0.84 -11.02 -16.24
CA LYS A 80 2.17 -10.46 -16.00
C LYS A 80 2.20 -9.60 -14.74
N LEU A 81 1.17 -8.75 -14.53
CA LEU A 81 1.04 -7.93 -13.34
C LEU A 81 0.95 -8.77 -12.07
N ALA A 82 0.13 -9.83 -12.08
CA ALA A 82 0.02 -10.75 -10.95
C ALA A 82 1.34 -11.47 -10.62
N ALA A 83 2.07 -11.90 -11.64
CA ALA A 83 3.39 -12.52 -11.46
C ALA A 83 4.42 -11.54 -10.88
N ALA A 84 4.41 -10.28 -11.33
CA ALA A 84 5.26 -9.23 -10.79
C ALA A 84 4.94 -8.93 -9.31
N CYS A 85 3.65 -8.86 -8.93
CA CYS A 85 3.26 -8.74 -7.53
C CYS A 85 3.83 -9.89 -6.68
N SER A 86 3.71 -11.13 -7.13
CA SER A 86 4.26 -12.28 -6.39
C SER A 86 5.79 -12.20 -6.23
N ARG A 87 6.50 -11.69 -7.25
CA ARG A 87 7.95 -11.48 -7.17
C ARG A 87 8.30 -10.44 -6.10
N TYR A 88 7.64 -9.27 -6.11
CA TYR A 88 7.94 -8.22 -5.14
C TYR A 88 7.51 -8.59 -3.72
N ASP A 89 6.42 -9.32 -3.58
CA ASP A 89 5.97 -9.88 -2.30
C ASP A 89 7.02 -10.82 -1.69
N ALA A 90 7.67 -11.65 -2.52
CA ALA A 90 8.77 -12.50 -2.09
C ALA A 90 10.03 -11.73 -1.68
N LEU A 91 10.26 -10.53 -2.24
CA LEU A 91 11.43 -9.70 -1.91
C LEU A 91 11.22 -8.84 -0.66
N PHE A 92 10.01 -8.27 -0.49
CA PHE A 92 9.80 -7.17 0.44
C PHE A 92 9.03 -7.55 1.72
N ASP A 93 8.41 -8.73 1.77
CA ASP A 93 7.65 -9.18 2.94
C ASP A 93 8.60 -9.53 4.10
N LEU A 94 8.58 -8.71 5.15
CA LEU A 94 9.46 -8.87 6.31
C LEU A 94 9.17 -10.14 7.14
N TYR A 95 8.01 -10.78 6.92
CA TYR A 95 7.59 -12.02 7.61
C TYR A 95 7.93 -13.30 6.82
N LYS A 96 8.52 -13.18 5.63
CA LYS A 96 9.01 -14.32 4.85
C LYS A 96 10.52 -14.49 5.06
N ASP A 97 10.93 -15.57 5.68
CA ASP A 97 12.33 -15.83 6.09
C ASP A 97 13.37 -15.64 4.96
N ASP A 98 12.99 -15.98 3.72
CA ASP A 98 13.86 -15.89 2.54
C ASP A 98 13.78 -14.54 1.82
N SER A 99 12.97 -13.60 2.28
CA SER A 99 12.86 -12.28 1.65
C SER A 99 14.14 -11.46 1.86
N ASP A 100 14.38 -10.48 0.98
CA ASP A 100 15.50 -9.57 1.13
C ASP A 100 15.42 -8.79 2.44
N ILE A 101 14.23 -8.33 2.80
CA ILE A 101 14.01 -7.55 4.02
C ILE A 101 14.25 -8.39 5.27
N ALA A 102 13.74 -9.62 5.31
CA ALA A 102 14.00 -10.52 6.44
C ALA A 102 15.50 -10.84 6.58
N ARG A 103 16.23 -11.06 5.46
CA ARG A 103 17.67 -11.31 5.46
C ARG A 103 18.47 -10.10 5.94
N ILE A 104 18.09 -8.87 5.51
CA ILE A 104 18.70 -7.63 6.01
C ILE A 104 18.46 -7.53 7.52
N ASN A 105 17.24 -7.75 7.98
CA ASN A 105 16.86 -7.64 9.40
C ASN A 105 17.55 -8.69 10.27
N ALA A 106 17.94 -9.84 9.72
CA ALA A 106 18.64 -10.89 10.43
C ALA A 106 20.18 -10.76 10.38
N ALA A 107 20.71 -9.82 9.60
CA ALA A 107 22.16 -9.74 9.32
C ALA A 107 23.01 -9.19 10.48
N GLY A 108 22.39 -8.64 11.55
CA GLY A 108 23.11 -8.17 12.73
C GLY A 108 24.17 -7.10 12.44
N GLY A 109 23.89 -6.19 11.51
CA GLY A 109 24.80 -5.12 11.11
C GLY A 109 25.72 -5.42 9.92
N ALA A 110 25.69 -6.66 9.40
CA ALA A 110 26.52 -7.03 8.24
C ALA A 110 25.87 -6.57 6.92
N PRO A 111 26.67 -6.19 5.89
CA PRO A 111 26.16 -5.91 4.56
C PRO A 111 25.45 -7.14 3.97
N THR A 112 24.23 -6.97 3.48
CA THR A 112 23.42 -8.04 2.90
C THR A 112 23.24 -7.79 1.41
N THR A 113 23.67 -8.74 0.57
CA THR A 113 23.43 -8.70 -0.89
C THR A 113 21.97 -9.01 -1.17
N VAL A 114 21.32 -8.17 -1.96
CA VAL A 114 19.89 -8.20 -2.25
C VAL A 114 19.60 -7.98 -3.73
N ASP A 115 18.34 -8.16 -4.14
CA ASP A 115 17.88 -7.80 -5.49
C ASP A 115 18.04 -6.29 -5.72
N SER A 116 18.33 -5.89 -6.95
CA SER A 116 18.46 -4.48 -7.32
C SER A 116 17.18 -3.67 -7.06
N ALA A 117 16.01 -4.32 -7.12
CA ALA A 117 14.74 -3.67 -6.77
C ALA A 117 14.66 -3.34 -5.27
N THR A 118 15.26 -4.18 -4.41
CA THR A 118 15.36 -3.93 -2.96
C THR A 118 16.30 -2.76 -2.68
N VAL A 119 17.43 -2.69 -3.38
CA VAL A 119 18.34 -1.54 -3.32
C VAL A 119 17.60 -0.25 -3.70
N ASP A 120 16.86 -0.28 -4.81
CA ASP A 120 16.15 0.89 -5.36
C ASP A 120 15.05 1.37 -4.41
N ILE A 121 14.19 0.48 -3.89
CA ILE A 121 13.13 0.89 -2.96
C ILE A 121 13.70 1.45 -1.65
N VAL A 122 14.74 0.82 -1.08
CA VAL A 122 15.37 1.32 0.16
C VAL A 122 15.97 2.70 -0.06
N LYS A 123 16.65 2.92 -1.18
CA LYS A 123 17.21 4.23 -1.53
C LYS A 123 16.13 5.31 -1.67
N GLN A 124 15.04 5.01 -2.38
CA GLN A 124 13.91 5.92 -2.50
C GLN A 124 13.28 6.21 -1.13
N ALA A 125 13.08 5.18 -0.30
CA ALA A 125 12.54 5.33 1.04
C ALA A 125 13.41 6.24 1.93
N LEU A 126 14.74 6.12 1.86
CA LEU A 126 15.65 6.99 2.59
C LEU A 126 15.54 8.47 2.18
N THR A 127 15.16 8.75 0.92
CA THR A 127 14.86 10.11 0.48
C THR A 127 13.64 10.68 1.22
N PHE A 128 12.58 9.90 1.37
CA PHE A 128 11.39 10.31 2.13
C PHE A 128 11.65 10.38 3.64
N CYS A 129 12.45 9.47 4.20
CA CYS A 129 12.90 9.56 5.60
C CYS A 129 13.61 10.90 5.86
N SER A 130 14.50 11.28 4.95
CA SER A 130 15.25 12.54 5.05
C SER A 130 14.36 13.76 4.84
N ALA A 131 13.47 13.74 3.84
CA ALA A 131 12.58 14.86 3.53
C ALA A 131 11.56 15.14 4.64
N SER A 132 11.13 14.10 5.36
CA SER A 132 10.18 14.20 6.47
C SER A 132 10.84 14.41 7.83
N ASP A 133 12.17 14.50 7.90
CA ASP A 133 12.95 14.49 9.16
C ASP A 133 12.54 13.35 10.11
N GLY A 134 12.24 12.16 9.52
CA GLY A 134 11.92 10.94 10.25
C GLY A 134 10.46 10.80 10.70
N LEU A 135 9.52 11.64 10.22
CA LEU A 135 8.08 11.33 10.36
C LEU A 135 7.69 10.07 9.59
N PHE A 136 8.39 9.80 8.50
CA PHE A 136 8.43 8.54 7.80
C PHE A 136 9.79 7.90 8.05
N ASP A 137 9.84 6.70 8.63
CA ASP A 137 11.08 6.00 8.94
C ASP A 137 10.94 4.50 8.67
N ILE A 138 11.70 4.00 7.70
CA ILE A 138 11.65 2.59 7.31
C ILE A 138 12.30 1.65 8.33
N THR A 139 12.99 2.17 9.34
CA THR A 139 13.52 1.34 10.44
C THR A 139 12.49 1.14 11.56
N ILE A 140 11.26 1.62 11.38
CA ILE A 140 10.13 1.39 12.29
C ILE A 140 9.89 -0.10 12.57
N GLY A 141 10.43 -0.98 11.73
CA GLY A 141 10.41 -2.43 11.89
C GLY A 141 10.90 -2.92 13.26
N ALA A 142 11.82 -2.19 13.88
CA ALA A 142 12.27 -2.49 15.24
C ALA A 142 11.10 -2.49 16.24
N VAL A 143 10.11 -1.63 16.05
CA VAL A 143 8.92 -1.48 16.89
C VAL A 143 7.70 -2.14 16.27
N SER A 144 7.45 -1.96 14.95
CA SER A 144 6.24 -2.47 14.30
C SER A 144 6.10 -3.99 14.42
N THR A 145 7.20 -4.73 14.44
CA THR A 145 7.21 -6.19 14.63
C THR A 145 6.81 -6.66 16.04
N LEU A 146 6.74 -5.76 17.01
CA LEU A 146 6.24 -6.08 18.36
C LEU A 146 4.71 -6.05 18.41
N TRP A 147 4.06 -5.28 17.53
CA TRP A 147 2.61 -5.16 17.45
C TRP A 147 2.03 -6.32 16.63
N ASN A 148 0.99 -6.96 17.12
CA ASN A 148 0.25 -7.96 16.35
C ASN A 148 -1.21 -7.52 16.21
N PHE A 149 -1.52 -6.87 15.08
CA PHE A 149 -2.85 -6.35 14.79
C PHE A 149 -3.85 -7.45 14.42
N ASP A 150 -3.40 -8.63 13.98
CA ASP A 150 -4.25 -9.74 13.61
C ASP A 150 -4.76 -10.48 14.86
N ASP A 151 -3.89 -10.69 15.86
CA ASP A 151 -4.25 -11.33 17.14
C ASP A 151 -4.71 -10.32 18.21
N GLY A 152 -4.58 -9.02 17.92
CA GLY A 152 -4.93 -7.96 18.87
C GLY A 152 -3.96 -7.87 20.04
N THR A 153 -2.66 -8.05 19.80
CA THR A 153 -1.63 -7.99 20.85
C THR A 153 -0.88 -6.68 20.80
N ARG A 154 -0.94 -5.96 21.93
CA ARG A 154 -0.14 -4.77 22.20
C ARG A 154 1.16 -5.16 22.91
N PRO A 155 2.35 -4.65 22.50
CA PRO A 155 3.57 -4.78 23.28
C PRO A 155 3.47 -4.01 24.61
N THR A 156 4.27 -4.40 25.59
CA THR A 156 4.43 -3.64 26.84
C THR A 156 5.17 -2.33 26.60
N ASP A 157 5.02 -1.37 27.51
CA ASP A 157 5.71 -0.10 27.43
C ASP A 157 7.24 -0.28 27.54
N GLU A 158 7.68 -1.30 28.29
CA GLU A 158 9.09 -1.67 28.41
C GLU A 158 9.66 -2.23 27.10
N GLU A 159 8.90 -3.06 26.38
CA GLU A 159 9.31 -3.59 25.07
C GLU A 159 9.41 -2.47 24.04
N ILE A 160 8.44 -1.56 24.00
CA ILE A 160 8.50 -0.38 23.13
C ILE A 160 9.71 0.50 23.47
N ALA A 161 9.92 0.80 24.76
CA ALA A 161 11.03 1.63 25.21
C ALA A 161 12.42 0.99 24.91
N ALA A 162 12.50 -0.34 24.91
CA ALA A 162 13.71 -1.07 24.54
C ALA A 162 13.97 -1.02 23.03
N ALA A 163 12.92 -1.12 22.20
CA ALA A 163 13.04 -1.17 20.74
C ALA A 163 13.18 0.22 20.08
N LEU A 164 12.57 1.25 20.68
CA LEU A 164 12.53 2.61 20.10
C LEU A 164 13.90 3.24 19.79
N PRO A 165 14.97 3.05 20.60
CA PRO A 165 16.31 3.54 20.26
C PRO A 165 16.89 2.98 18.96
N HIS A 166 16.36 1.86 18.44
CA HIS A 166 16.79 1.22 17.21
C HIS A 166 15.99 1.69 15.97
N VAL A 167 15.05 2.63 16.15
CA VAL A 167 14.39 3.36 15.06
C VAL A 167 15.23 4.59 14.72
N GLY A 168 15.82 4.59 13.51
CA GLY A 168 16.68 5.69 13.07
C GLY A 168 17.24 5.43 11.67
N TRP A 169 16.55 5.92 10.64
CA TRP A 169 16.90 5.71 9.23
C TRP A 169 18.33 6.08 8.85
N ARG A 170 19.00 6.97 9.63
CA ARG A 170 20.38 7.38 9.39
C ARG A 170 21.39 6.25 9.59
N THR A 171 20.97 5.13 10.20
CA THR A 171 21.79 3.92 10.37
C THR A 171 21.77 3.02 9.14
N VAL A 172 20.90 3.30 8.17
CA VAL A 172 20.75 2.52 6.93
C VAL A 172 21.70 3.05 5.86
N SER A 173 22.46 2.17 5.24
CA SER A 173 23.31 2.50 4.09
C SER A 173 23.09 1.53 2.93
N VAL A 174 23.23 2.06 1.70
CA VAL A 174 23.04 1.34 0.46
C VAL A 174 24.29 1.46 -0.39
N ASP A 175 24.79 0.33 -0.90
CA ASP A 175 25.83 0.30 -1.94
C ASP A 175 25.21 -0.25 -3.23
N GLU A 176 24.93 0.64 -4.17
CA GLU A 176 24.34 0.29 -5.48
C GLU A 176 25.30 -0.54 -6.34
N GLY A 177 26.62 -0.33 -6.22
CA GLY A 177 27.62 -1.07 -6.97
C GLY A 177 27.76 -2.54 -6.55
N ALA A 178 27.58 -2.80 -5.26
CA ALA A 178 27.62 -4.14 -4.67
C ALA A 178 26.22 -4.77 -4.53
N ASN A 179 25.15 -4.04 -4.79
CA ASN A 179 23.76 -4.41 -4.45
C ASN A 179 23.63 -4.84 -2.99
N THR A 180 24.13 -4.04 -2.06
CA THR A 180 24.02 -4.33 -0.63
C THR A 180 23.27 -3.26 0.14
N VAL A 181 22.56 -3.71 1.19
CA VAL A 181 21.95 -2.87 2.22
C VAL A 181 22.54 -3.25 3.57
N THR A 182 22.84 -2.25 4.39
CA THR A 182 23.44 -2.44 5.72
C THR A 182 22.68 -1.62 6.75
N LEU A 183 22.33 -2.23 7.87
CA LEU A 183 21.84 -1.55 9.08
C LEU A 183 23.02 -1.44 10.04
N ALA A 184 23.59 -0.25 10.26
CA ALA A 184 24.73 -0.09 11.15
C ALA A 184 24.38 -0.39 12.63
N ASP A 185 23.10 -0.23 12.99
CA ASP A 185 22.56 -0.72 14.25
C ASP A 185 22.09 -2.16 14.07
N PRO A 186 22.68 -3.17 14.79
CA PRO A 186 22.36 -4.59 14.61
C PRO A 186 20.95 -4.98 15.10
N GLU A 187 20.28 -4.11 15.87
CA GLU A 187 18.91 -4.31 16.37
C GLU A 187 17.86 -3.55 15.56
N ALA A 188 18.29 -2.66 14.64
CA ALA A 188 17.37 -2.01 13.71
C ALA A 188 16.72 -3.03 12.76
N LYS A 189 15.50 -2.77 12.35
CA LYS A 189 14.77 -3.60 11.39
C LYS A 189 14.03 -2.75 10.38
N LEU A 190 14.14 -3.10 9.10
CA LEU A 190 13.37 -2.49 8.04
C LEU A 190 11.93 -3.01 8.05
N ASP A 191 11.00 -2.09 7.81
CA ASP A 191 9.61 -2.34 7.44
C ASP A 191 9.27 -1.40 6.27
N LEU A 192 8.94 -1.96 5.12
CA LEU A 192 8.61 -1.20 3.91
C LEU A 192 7.10 -1.04 3.70
N GLY A 193 6.26 -1.41 4.67
CA GLY A 193 4.80 -1.40 4.54
C GLY A 193 4.19 -0.07 4.12
N ALA A 194 4.86 1.03 4.45
CA ALA A 194 4.43 2.41 4.17
C ALA A 194 4.90 2.97 2.81
N ILE A 195 5.57 2.16 1.95
CA ILE A 195 6.05 2.59 0.63
C ILE A 195 6.00 1.47 -0.41
N ALA A 196 5.96 0.21 0.03
CA ALA A 196 6.13 -0.92 -0.88
C ALA A 196 5.01 -1.01 -1.92
N LYS A 197 3.76 -0.77 -1.55
CA LYS A 197 2.63 -0.83 -2.49
C LYS A 197 2.73 0.25 -3.57
N GLY A 198 3.11 1.47 -3.17
CA GLY A 198 3.33 2.56 -4.10
C GLY A 198 4.48 2.27 -5.07
N TYR A 199 5.61 1.83 -4.56
CA TYR A 199 6.75 1.42 -5.37
C TYR A 199 6.38 0.32 -6.37
N ILE A 200 5.68 -0.70 -5.91
CA ILE A 200 5.24 -1.80 -6.77
C ILE A 200 4.26 -1.29 -7.84
N ALA A 201 3.31 -0.42 -7.49
CA ALA A 201 2.39 0.17 -8.45
C ALA A 201 3.12 0.91 -9.58
N ASP A 202 4.16 1.70 -9.26
CA ASP A 202 5.00 2.35 -10.26
C ASP A 202 5.79 1.33 -11.12
N ARG A 203 6.26 0.22 -10.53
CA ARG A 203 6.92 -0.87 -11.31
C ARG A 203 5.93 -1.57 -12.24
N LEU A 204 4.69 -1.80 -11.80
CA LEU A 204 3.63 -2.37 -12.64
C LEU A 204 3.22 -1.43 -13.77
N TYR A 205 3.16 -0.12 -13.50
CA TYR A 205 2.96 0.90 -14.53
C TYR A 205 4.05 0.83 -15.60
N ASN A 206 5.32 0.79 -15.20
CA ASN A 206 6.47 0.68 -16.09
C ASN A 206 6.46 -0.65 -16.89
N LEU A 207 6.02 -1.76 -16.26
CA LEU A 207 5.85 -3.04 -16.94
C LEU A 207 4.80 -2.94 -18.06
N LEU A 208 3.65 -2.31 -17.78
CA LEU A 208 2.63 -2.08 -18.80
C LEU A 208 3.19 -1.27 -19.97
N GLN A 209 3.90 -0.19 -19.68
CA GLN A 209 4.43 0.73 -20.66
C GLN A 209 5.50 0.10 -21.57
N ASN A 210 6.37 -0.75 -21.02
CA ASN A 210 7.56 -1.23 -21.73
C ASN A 210 7.46 -2.66 -22.24
N GLU A 211 6.52 -3.49 -21.73
CA GLU A 211 6.50 -4.93 -21.96
C GLU A 211 5.14 -5.47 -22.41
N THR A 212 4.17 -4.58 -22.69
CA THR A 212 2.81 -5.00 -23.08
C THR A 212 2.25 -4.09 -24.16
N ASP A 213 1.15 -4.55 -24.79
CA ASP A 213 0.37 -3.76 -25.75
C ASP A 213 -0.82 -3.05 -25.06
N ALA A 214 -0.80 -2.94 -23.72
CA ALA A 214 -1.84 -2.28 -22.95
C ALA A 214 -2.00 -0.82 -23.33
N GLN A 215 -3.24 -0.39 -23.54
CA GLN A 215 -3.57 1.00 -23.88
C GLN A 215 -4.00 1.79 -22.65
N ALA A 216 -4.66 1.11 -21.72
CA ALA A 216 -5.11 1.71 -20.47
C ALA A 216 -5.22 0.63 -19.38
N ALA A 217 -5.10 1.02 -18.12
CA ALA A 217 -5.33 0.11 -17.03
C ALA A 217 -5.74 0.84 -15.72
N VAL A 218 -6.40 0.10 -14.86
CA VAL A 218 -6.57 0.38 -13.43
C VAL A 218 -5.88 -0.71 -12.66
N ILE A 219 -4.88 -0.35 -11.86
CA ILE A 219 -4.18 -1.23 -10.94
C ILE A 219 -4.54 -0.79 -9.53
N SER A 220 -5.06 -1.71 -8.72
CA SER A 220 -5.37 -1.45 -7.31
C SER A 220 -4.65 -2.45 -6.43
N LEU A 221 -3.83 -1.95 -5.51
CA LEU A 221 -3.07 -2.70 -4.51
C LEU A 221 -3.59 -2.30 -3.12
N GLY A 222 -4.76 -2.82 -2.73
CA GLY A 222 -5.44 -2.37 -1.52
C GLY A 222 -5.91 -0.92 -1.64
N GLY A 223 -5.39 -0.02 -0.79
CA GLY A 223 -5.71 1.42 -0.83
C GLY A 223 -4.93 2.22 -1.88
N ASN A 224 -3.97 1.61 -2.59
CA ASN A 224 -3.17 2.26 -3.63
C ASN A 224 -3.77 1.97 -5.00
N ILE A 225 -4.21 3.00 -5.70
CA ILE A 225 -4.73 2.89 -7.06
C ILE A 225 -3.83 3.70 -7.99
N ILE A 226 -3.40 3.10 -9.10
CA ILE A 226 -2.71 3.80 -10.19
C ILE A 226 -3.43 3.59 -11.50
N TYR A 227 -3.52 4.65 -12.28
CA TYR A 227 -4.14 4.67 -13.59
C TYR A 227 -3.08 4.76 -14.69
N PHE A 228 -3.14 3.86 -15.66
CA PHE A 228 -2.26 3.83 -16.82
C PHE A 228 -3.06 4.20 -18.07
N GLY A 229 -2.50 5.09 -18.89
CA GLY A 229 -3.09 5.53 -20.15
C GLY A 229 -4.38 6.35 -19.97
N GLU A 230 -4.99 6.69 -21.09
CA GLU A 230 -6.25 7.43 -21.11
C GLU A 230 -7.44 6.50 -20.85
N LYS A 231 -8.42 6.99 -20.11
CA LYS A 231 -9.64 6.22 -19.85
C LYS A 231 -10.35 5.87 -21.16
N PRO A 232 -10.64 4.59 -21.42
CA PRO A 232 -11.39 4.19 -22.60
C PRO A 232 -12.73 4.91 -22.70
N GLY A 233 -12.98 5.54 -23.85
CA GLY A 233 -14.16 6.38 -24.06
C GLY A 233 -13.96 7.85 -23.66
N GLY A 234 -12.77 8.21 -23.19
CA GLY A 234 -12.40 9.57 -22.81
C GLY A 234 -12.84 9.99 -21.39
N GLY A 235 -12.52 11.22 -21.04
CA GLY A 235 -12.82 11.80 -19.72
C GLY A 235 -11.81 11.41 -18.64
N THR A 236 -12.20 11.59 -17.38
CA THR A 236 -11.36 11.32 -16.20
C THR A 236 -11.63 9.94 -15.61
N TRP A 237 -10.63 9.38 -14.93
CA TRP A 237 -10.79 8.26 -14.02
C TRP A 237 -11.50 8.73 -12.75
N SER A 238 -12.26 7.86 -12.11
CA SER A 238 -13.04 8.22 -10.91
C SER A 238 -12.70 7.29 -9.76
N THR A 239 -12.27 7.84 -8.63
CA THR A 239 -12.00 7.12 -7.38
C THR A 239 -12.93 7.63 -6.30
N GLY A 240 -13.78 6.76 -5.75
CA GLY A 240 -14.56 7.07 -4.54
C GLY A 240 -13.67 7.07 -3.30
N ILE A 241 -13.68 8.16 -2.54
CA ILE A 241 -13.00 8.25 -1.25
C ILE A 241 -13.89 7.65 -0.17
N ARG A 242 -13.40 6.59 0.46
CA ARG A 242 -14.17 5.83 1.47
C ARG A 242 -14.57 6.69 2.66
N ASN A 243 -15.80 6.52 3.14
CA ASN A 243 -16.23 7.11 4.39
C ASN A 243 -15.65 6.32 5.57
N PRO A 244 -14.80 6.91 6.44
CA PRO A 244 -14.21 6.22 7.58
C PRO A 244 -15.24 5.73 8.62
N ASN A 245 -16.45 6.32 8.64
CA ASN A 245 -17.56 5.87 9.49
C ASN A 245 -18.35 4.69 8.90
N ASP A 246 -17.98 4.21 7.70
CA ASP A 246 -18.54 3.03 7.04
C ASP A 246 -17.42 2.14 6.49
N PRO A 247 -16.47 1.68 7.32
CA PRO A 247 -15.23 1.04 6.86
C PRO A 247 -15.45 -0.30 6.14
N GLY A 248 -16.53 -1.01 6.47
CA GLY A 248 -16.93 -2.25 5.79
C GLY A 248 -17.95 -2.06 4.68
N GLY A 249 -18.41 -0.82 4.44
CA GLY A 249 -19.46 -0.49 3.49
C GLY A 249 -18.97 0.07 2.17
N SER A 250 -19.93 0.56 1.39
CA SER A 250 -19.69 1.15 0.08
C SER A 250 -19.87 2.67 0.02
N LYS A 251 -20.12 3.32 1.17
CA LYS A 251 -20.31 4.77 1.23
C LYS A 251 -18.99 5.50 1.03
N THR A 252 -19.05 6.55 0.23
CA THR A 252 -17.95 7.47 0.00
C THR A 252 -18.28 8.85 0.58
N VAL A 253 -17.26 9.62 0.90
CA VAL A 253 -17.43 11.05 1.25
C VAL A 253 -17.43 11.92 0.00
N GLY A 254 -17.02 11.37 -1.13
CA GLY A 254 -16.98 12.03 -2.42
C GLY A 254 -16.20 11.20 -3.44
N THR A 255 -16.04 11.76 -4.63
CA THR A 255 -15.34 11.13 -5.75
C THR A 255 -14.28 12.08 -6.30
N ALA A 256 -13.04 11.61 -6.38
CA ALA A 256 -11.96 12.29 -7.07
C ALA A 256 -11.93 11.87 -8.55
N HIS A 257 -11.83 12.84 -9.45
CA HIS A 257 -11.74 12.67 -10.89
C HIS A 257 -10.36 13.08 -11.38
N VAL A 258 -9.55 12.10 -11.79
CA VAL A 258 -8.16 12.32 -12.18
C VAL A 258 -7.91 11.94 -13.64
N HIS A 259 -6.98 12.60 -14.31
CA HIS A 259 -6.59 12.27 -15.68
C HIS A 259 -5.63 11.06 -15.75
N GLY A 260 -4.98 10.72 -14.64
CA GLY A 260 -4.03 9.62 -14.49
C GLY A 260 -3.27 9.74 -13.18
N GLY A 261 -2.15 9.06 -13.05
CA GLY A 261 -1.37 9.05 -11.82
C GLY A 261 -1.96 8.14 -10.76
N SER A 262 -1.63 8.39 -9.50
CA SER A 262 -1.96 7.54 -8.37
C SER A 262 -2.89 8.24 -7.38
N VAL A 263 -3.80 7.48 -6.81
CA VAL A 263 -4.68 7.86 -5.69
C VAL A 263 -4.44 6.86 -4.56
N VAL A 264 -3.84 7.32 -3.48
CA VAL A 264 -3.48 6.49 -2.33
C VAL A 264 -4.23 6.98 -1.10
N THR A 265 -4.89 6.06 -0.41
CA THR A 265 -5.64 6.36 0.80
C THR A 265 -5.12 5.55 1.96
N SER A 266 -4.76 6.22 3.05
CA SER A 266 -4.50 5.63 4.36
C SER A 266 -5.64 5.93 5.34
N GLY A 267 -5.90 5.00 6.26
CA GLY A 267 -6.97 5.19 7.23
C GLY A 267 -6.79 4.33 8.47
N LEU A 268 -7.23 4.85 9.62
CA LEU A 268 -7.13 4.18 10.91
C LEU A 268 -7.96 2.89 10.98
N TYR A 269 -8.93 2.72 10.08
CA TYR A 269 -9.88 1.61 10.05
C TYR A 269 -9.36 0.36 9.32
N GLU A 270 -8.19 0.41 8.71
CA GLU A 270 -7.70 -0.71 7.88
C GLU A 270 -7.22 -1.90 8.73
N ARG A 271 -6.39 -1.66 9.73
CA ARG A 271 -5.89 -2.70 10.65
C ARG A 271 -5.94 -2.14 12.07
N THR A 272 -6.91 -2.62 12.86
CA THR A 272 -7.14 -2.13 14.22
C THR A 272 -7.54 -3.26 15.14
N PHE A 273 -7.27 -3.07 16.44
CA PHE A 273 -7.88 -3.88 17.50
C PHE A 273 -8.17 -3.01 18.74
N THR A 274 -9.01 -3.51 19.60
CA THR A 274 -9.34 -2.84 20.88
C THR A 274 -8.94 -3.72 22.05
N GLN A 275 -8.13 -3.16 22.95
CA GLN A 275 -7.73 -3.81 24.20
C GLN A 275 -7.99 -2.85 25.35
N ASP A 276 -8.64 -3.32 26.41
CA ASP A 276 -8.97 -2.55 27.63
C ASP A 276 -9.70 -1.22 27.36
N GLY A 277 -10.55 -1.20 26.32
CA GLY A 277 -11.31 -0.02 25.90
C GLY A 277 -10.54 1.02 25.10
N VAL A 278 -9.26 0.75 24.77
CA VAL A 278 -8.43 1.58 23.90
C VAL A 278 -8.30 0.92 22.54
N THR A 279 -8.54 1.68 21.47
CA THR A 279 -8.35 1.21 20.10
C THR A 279 -6.95 1.59 19.60
N TYR A 280 -6.27 0.60 19.05
CA TYR A 280 -4.94 0.72 18.45
C TYR A 280 -5.05 0.47 16.96
N TRP A 281 -4.20 1.16 16.15
CA TRP A 281 -4.13 1.05 14.69
C TRP A 281 -2.69 0.95 14.22
N HIS A 282 -2.50 0.46 13.01
CA HIS A 282 -1.20 0.04 12.48
C HIS A 282 -0.27 1.20 12.08
N ILE A 283 -0.78 2.44 11.96
CA ILE A 283 0.06 3.60 11.64
C ILE A 283 0.75 4.05 12.92
N LEU A 284 2.04 3.82 13.01
CA LEU A 284 2.86 4.12 14.18
C LEU A 284 3.61 5.43 14.00
N ASP A 285 3.78 6.17 15.10
CA ASP A 285 4.66 7.34 15.16
C ASP A 285 6.09 6.86 15.45
N PRO A 286 7.07 7.07 14.55
CA PRO A 286 8.46 6.64 14.75
C PRO A 286 9.14 7.24 15.98
N ARG A 287 8.63 8.37 16.48
CA ARG A 287 9.17 9.07 17.66
C ARG A 287 8.76 8.43 18.99
N THR A 288 7.67 7.68 18.98
CA THR A 288 7.07 7.11 20.20
C THR A 288 6.92 5.59 20.15
N GLY A 289 6.91 5.00 18.95
CA GLY A 289 6.61 3.58 18.73
C GLY A 289 5.15 3.21 19.00
N MET A 290 4.29 4.19 19.25
CA MET A 290 2.86 4.02 19.52
C MET A 290 2.04 4.37 18.27
N PRO A 291 0.79 3.87 18.16
CA PRO A 291 -0.16 4.36 17.17
C PRO A 291 -0.26 5.88 17.20
N VAL A 292 -0.14 6.48 16.02
CA VAL A 292 -0.15 7.93 15.86
C VAL A 292 -1.37 8.59 16.49
N GLN A 293 -1.16 9.71 17.16
CA GLN A 293 -2.23 10.49 17.81
C GLN A 293 -2.33 11.86 17.14
N THR A 294 -3.12 11.95 16.07
CA THR A 294 -3.39 13.20 15.35
C THR A 294 -4.89 13.41 15.20
N ASP A 295 -5.30 14.51 14.58
CA ASP A 295 -6.69 14.78 14.26
C ASP A 295 -7.19 14.00 13.03
N VAL A 296 -6.31 13.32 12.29
CA VAL A 296 -6.62 12.63 11.03
C VAL A 296 -7.17 11.22 11.30
N VAL A 297 -8.24 10.83 10.62
CA VAL A 297 -8.75 9.45 10.58
C VAL A 297 -8.54 8.78 9.22
N SER A 298 -8.44 9.59 8.16
CA SER A 298 -8.11 9.14 6.81
C SER A 298 -7.49 10.27 6.03
N ASP A 299 -6.50 9.95 5.20
CA ASP A 299 -5.99 10.86 4.19
C ASP A 299 -6.02 10.21 2.81
N THR A 300 -6.07 11.04 1.76
CA THR A 300 -5.98 10.60 0.37
C THR A 300 -5.00 11.51 -0.35
N ILE A 301 -3.99 10.91 -0.96
CA ILE A 301 -2.94 11.60 -1.70
C ILE A 301 -3.09 11.30 -3.18
N VAL A 302 -3.02 12.34 -4.01
CA VAL A 302 -3.01 12.25 -5.47
C VAL A 302 -1.72 12.84 -5.99
N CYS A 303 -0.95 12.05 -6.74
CA CYS A 303 0.21 12.53 -7.46
C CYS A 303 0.60 11.59 -8.63
N ALA A 304 1.59 11.98 -9.43
CA ALA A 304 2.03 11.17 -10.57
C ALA A 304 2.69 9.86 -10.16
N SER A 305 3.54 9.87 -9.12
CA SER A 305 4.23 8.68 -8.59
C SER A 305 3.45 8.04 -7.46
N SER A 306 3.16 6.74 -7.59
CA SER A 306 2.53 5.99 -6.51
C SER A 306 3.46 5.77 -5.31
N THR A 307 4.77 5.64 -5.55
CA THR A 307 5.80 5.58 -4.50
C THR A 307 5.76 6.83 -3.61
N GLN A 308 5.72 8.00 -4.24
CA GLN A 308 5.61 9.28 -3.53
C GLN A 308 4.28 9.37 -2.77
N ALA A 309 3.16 9.01 -3.40
CA ALA A 309 1.84 9.06 -2.77
C ALA A 309 1.75 8.15 -1.54
N ASP A 310 2.32 6.93 -1.60
CA ASP A 310 2.31 5.96 -0.49
C ASP A 310 3.16 6.47 0.69
N ALA A 311 4.40 6.91 0.42
CA ALA A 311 5.27 7.47 1.46
C ALA A 311 4.70 8.76 2.09
N LEU A 312 4.12 9.64 1.26
CA LEU A 312 3.48 10.86 1.75
C LEU A 312 2.22 10.57 2.55
N SER A 313 1.38 9.59 2.18
CA SER A 313 0.18 9.28 2.96
C SER A 313 0.52 8.97 4.41
N THR A 314 1.56 8.17 4.67
CA THR A 314 2.04 7.91 6.03
C THR A 314 2.67 9.15 6.68
N THR A 315 3.51 9.88 5.95
CA THR A 315 4.16 11.11 6.45
C THR A 315 3.14 12.15 6.92
N LEU A 316 2.15 12.44 6.07
CA LEU A 316 1.14 13.47 6.32
C LEU A 316 0.19 13.03 7.43
N PHE A 317 -0.10 11.73 7.51
CA PHE A 317 -0.90 11.18 8.60
C PHE A 317 -0.23 11.39 9.97
N VAL A 318 1.09 11.11 10.05
CA VAL A 318 1.89 11.32 11.27
C VAL A 318 2.05 12.81 11.59
N ALA A 319 2.09 13.67 10.58
CA ALA A 319 2.17 15.13 10.75
C ALA A 319 0.87 15.76 11.27
N GLY A 320 -0.29 15.12 11.03
CA GLY A 320 -1.61 15.71 11.27
C GLY A 320 -2.07 16.65 10.16
N SER A 321 -3.37 17.00 10.14
CA SER A 321 -3.96 17.68 8.98
C SER A 321 -3.35 19.07 8.70
N GLU A 322 -3.10 19.88 9.71
CA GLU A 322 -2.57 21.23 9.53
C GLU A 322 -1.15 21.22 8.93
N HIS A 323 -0.25 20.46 9.53
CA HIS A 323 1.12 20.35 9.04
C HIS A 323 1.21 19.53 7.76
N GLY A 324 0.37 18.50 7.63
CA GLY A 324 0.24 17.68 6.43
C GLY A 324 -0.14 18.48 5.19
N VAL A 325 -1.06 19.43 5.30
CA VAL A 325 -1.41 20.38 4.21
C VAL A 325 -0.17 21.18 3.80
N GLN A 326 0.59 21.71 4.76
CA GLN A 326 1.79 22.50 4.47
C GLN A 326 2.87 21.67 3.75
N ILE A 327 3.06 20.40 4.17
CA ILE A 327 4.00 19.50 3.53
C ILE A 327 3.53 19.19 2.09
N ALA A 328 2.24 18.86 1.90
CA ALA A 328 1.68 18.55 0.58
C ALA A 328 1.81 19.73 -0.38
N ASP A 329 1.58 20.95 0.09
CA ASP A 329 1.71 22.18 -0.70
C ASP A 329 3.16 22.47 -1.12
N GLY A 330 4.13 21.85 -0.47
CA GLY A 330 5.54 21.91 -0.85
C GLY A 330 5.91 21.07 -2.08
N TYR A 331 5.02 20.18 -2.54
CA TYR A 331 5.20 19.34 -3.73
C TYR A 331 4.33 19.86 -4.88
N ASP A 332 4.94 20.19 -6.02
CA ASP A 332 4.22 20.78 -7.16
C ASP A 332 3.22 19.87 -7.85
N ASP A 333 3.40 18.54 -7.73
CA ASP A 333 2.61 17.49 -8.38
C ASP A 333 1.73 16.69 -7.41
N THR A 334 1.51 17.21 -6.19
CA THR A 334 0.81 16.48 -5.12
C THR A 334 -0.42 17.26 -4.63
N ALA A 335 -1.50 16.52 -4.42
CA ALA A 335 -2.68 16.99 -3.72
C ALA A 335 -3.04 16.05 -2.58
N ALA A 336 -3.52 16.59 -1.47
CA ALA A 336 -3.90 15.85 -0.27
C ALA A 336 -5.27 16.27 0.24
N TYR A 337 -6.03 15.27 0.72
CA TYR A 337 -7.34 15.47 1.35
C TYR A 337 -7.38 14.69 2.67
N PHE A 338 -7.80 15.35 3.72
CA PHE A 338 -7.86 14.80 5.07
C PHE A 338 -9.28 14.74 5.58
N ILE A 339 -9.66 13.64 6.22
CA ILE A 339 -10.88 13.51 7.00
C ILE A 339 -10.45 13.44 8.46
N LYS A 340 -11.02 14.33 9.29
CA LYS A 340 -10.65 14.47 10.70
C LYS A 340 -11.58 13.74 11.64
N GLN A 341 -11.14 13.54 12.88
CA GLN A 341 -11.88 12.84 13.93
C GLN A 341 -13.24 13.50 14.24
N ASP A 342 -13.34 14.82 14.10
CA ASP A 342 -14.58 15.58 14.31
C ASP A 342 -15.52 15.59 13.09
N GLY A 343 -15.13 14.86 12.03
CA GLY A 343 -15.90 14.79 10.77
C GLY A 343 -15.65 15.96 9.82
N SER A 344 -14.87 16.97 10.21
CA SER A 344 -14.44 18.03 9.31
C SER A 344 -13.34 17.54 8.38
N THR A 345 -13.06 18.32 7.33
CA THR A 345 -12.06 18.00 6.33
C THR A 345 -11.01 19.10 6.21
N ALA A 346 -9.85 18.77 5.66
CA ALA A 346 -8.85 19.72 5.22
C ALA A 346 -8.30 19.25 3.87
N GLU A 347 -7.86 20.20 3.04
CA GLU A 347 -7.30 19.89 1.73
C GLU A 347 -6.10 20.78 1.40
N SER A 348 -5.16 20.26 0.64
CA SER A 348 -4.06 21.05 0.09
C SER A 348 -4.53 21.96 -1.03
N SER A 349 -3.76 23.00 -1.33
CA SER A 349 -4.15 24.05 -2.28
C SER A 349 -4.47 23.54 -3.69
N ARG A 350 -3.89 22.39 -4.09
CA ARG A 350 -4.09 21.80 -5.43
C ARG A 350 -5.19 20.74 -5.49
N TRP A 351 -5.84 20.43 -4.35
CA TRP A 351 -6.79 19.32 -4.32
C TRP A 351 -7.88 19.42 -5.38
N GLN A 352 -8.58 20.55 -5.45
CA GLN A 352 -9.67 20.72 -6.41
C GLN A 352 -9.18 20.74 -7.87
N ASP A 353 -8.05 21.38 -8.14
CA ASP A 353 -7.49 21.49 -9.48
C ASP A 353 -7.04 20.12 -10.03
N MET A 354 -6.47 19.26 -9.18
CA MET A 354 -5.98 17.95 -9.57
C MET A 354 -7.08 16.87 -9.61
N THR A 355 -8.15 17.04 -8.84
CA THR A 355 -9.13 15.97 -8.64
C THR A 355 -10.53 16.28 -9.10
N ASN A 356 -10.87 17.56 -9.36
CA ASN A 356 -12.25 17.97 -9.60
C ASN A 356 -13.22 17.23 -8.65
N PHE A 357 -12.92 17.31 -7.35
CA PHE A 357 -13.57 16.50 -6.31
C PHE A 357 -15.04 16.88 -6.15
N GLU A 358 -15.90 15.86 -6.22
CA GLU A 358 -17.34 16.00 -5.99
C GLU A 358 -17.68 15.34 -4.64
N THR A 359 -18.21 16.10 -3.70
CA THR A 359 -18.72 15.58 -2.41
C THR A 359 -19.94 14.71 -2.63
N ALA A 360 -20.09 13.64 -1.82
CA ALA A 360 -21.23 12.71 -1.92
C ALA A 360 -22.55 13.27 -1.39
#